data_af7fa0d8b9bb19c07ed20750df8dc12f
#
_entry.id   af7fa0d8b9bb19c07ed20750df8dc12f
#
_cell.length_a   1.000
_cell.length_b   1.000
_cell.length_c   1.000
_cell.angle_alpha   90.00
_cell.angle_beta   90.00
_cell.angle_gamma   90.00
#
_symmetry.space_group_name_H-M   'P 1'
#
loop_
_entity.id
_entity.type
_entity.pdbx_description
1 polymer ?
#
loop_
_entity_poly.entity_id
_entity_poly.type
_entity_poly.pdbx_seq_one_letter_code
_entity_poly.pdbx_strand_id
1 'polypeptide(L)'
;VTATLCIGQFMEHAMKCLYILNKKYAPYYKWLFKGIEKLPILPELAIMINDLARLPDQREMWNEYQYNNTSVNENDQKAVVIEQIARLIINELKSQKIIVSVNSNFLNDYVSLIMEKANYNRGELIDEIIHLEFEAFDKVQNVGGRAECQNNWPYFYLMRKSQYLTWTDDMLLCIRDLWLENRQKGWNMITEKYGRMMESTSPEEYKELAKYFPEKSDKTRAIVAQIAEIQVQWMEDFAKEYPKLASQARNITSETDSVYDTSYETYLKGELLTYSDTLLKMYAEFIIDLYNRNENLAKLTIENTAKLQGYDSLRKAEESLK
;
A
#
# COMPACT_ATOMS: atom_id res chain seq x y z
N VAL A 1 32.92 -18.03 -23.39
CA VAL A 1 32.84 -18.76 -22.12
C VAL A 1 31.98 -17.98 -21.11
N THR A 2 32.32 -16.72 -20.79
CA THR A 2 31.59 -15.93 -19.77
C THR A 2 30.11 -15.74 -20.14
N ALA A 3 29.82 -15.34 -21.37
CA ALA A 3 28.43 -15.16 -21.84
C ALA A 3 27.61 -16.46 -21.72
N THR A 4 28.20 -17.60 -22.09
CA THR A 4 27.56 -18.92 -21.97
C THR A 4 27.23 -19.27 -20.51
N LEU A 5 28.14 -18.96 -19.58
CA LEU A 5 27.92 -19.15 -18.15
C LEU A 5 26.79 -18.25 -17.63
N CYS A 6 26.77 -16.96 -18.00
CA CYS A 6 25.71 -16.04 -17.62
C CYS A 6 24.33 -16.47 -18.14
N ILE A 7 24.27 -16.93 -19.39
CA ILE A 7 23.02 -17.45 -19.97
C ILE A 7 22.57 -18.73 -19.22
N GLY A 8 23.50 -19.63 -18.90
CA GLY A 8 23.20 -20.82 -18.12
C GLY A 8 22.64 -20.49 -16.73
N GLN A 9 23.23 -19.52 -16.03
CA GLN A 9 22.74 -19.03 -14.74
C GLN A 9 21.37 -18.37 -14.88
N PHE A 10 21.18 -17.52 -15.91
CA PHE A 10 19.88 -16.92 -16.18
C PHE A 10 18.79 -17.96 -16.35
N MET A 11 19.03 -18.98 -17.21
CA MET A 11 18.05 -20.05 -17.43
C MET A 11 17.73 -20.81 -16.14
N GLU A 12 18.74 -21.14 -15.35
CA GLU A 12 18.54 -21.82 -14.06
C GLU A 12 17.68 -20.99 -13.11
N HIS A 13 17.99 -19.69 -12.97
CA HIS A 13 17.25 -18.79 -12.09
C HIS A 13 15.83 -18.54 -12.60
N ALA A 14 15.63 -18.37 -13.91
CA ALA A 14 14.30 -18.24 -14.51
C ALA A 14 13.43 -19.47 -14.23
N MET A 15 13.98 -20.68 -14.39
CA MET A 15 13.27 -21.93 -14.05
C MET A 15 12.91 -21.99 -12.56
N LYS A 16 13.84 -21.66 -11.66
CA LYS A 16 13.57 -21.62 -10.22
C LYS A 16 12.47 -20.60 -9.87
N CYS A 17 12.53 -19.43 -10.49
CA CYS A 17 11.51 -18.38 -10.34
C CYS A 17 10.12 -18.89 -10.72
N LEU A 18 10.00 -19.64 -11.83
CA LEU A 18 8.72 -20.25 -12.25
C LEU A 18 8.14 -21.18 -11.19
N TYR A 19 8.95 -22.00 -10.53
CA TYR A 19 8.47 -22.84 -9.43
C TYR A 19 7.94 -22.00 -8.27
N ILE A 20 8.64 -20.92 -7.90
CA ILE A 20 8.23 -20.02 -6.83
C ILE A 20 6.91 -19.32 -7.17
N LEU A 21 6.78 -18.77 -8.40
CA LEU A 21 5.54 -18.14 -8.88
C LEU A 21 4.36 -19.11 -8.87
N ASN A 22 4.61 -20.39 -9.06
CA ASN A 22 3.62 -21.48 -8.96
C ASN A 22 3.44 -22.02 -7.52
N LYS A 23 4.05 -21.39 -6.50
CA LYS A 23 4.02 -21.83 -5.10
C LYS A 23 4.50 -23.26 -4.89
N LYS A 24 5.53 -23.65 -5.63
CA LYS A 24 6.16 -24.97 -5.57
C LYS A 24 7.65 -24.86 -5.28
N TYR A 25 8.20 -25.85 -4.61
CA TYR A 25 9.65 -25.96 -4.45
C TYR A 25 10.30 -26.37 -5.77
N ALA A 26 11.40 -25.69 -6.12
CA ALA A 26 12.21 -26.07 -7.27
C ALA A 26 12.89 -27.42 -6.99
N PRO A 27 12.76 -28.40 -7.89
CA PRO A 27 13.43 -29.69 -7.72
C PRO A 27 14.94 -29.57 -7.95
N TYR A 28 15.66 -30.66 -7.70
CA TYR A 28 17.09 -30.74 -8.02
C TYR A 28 17.34 -30.44 -9.50
N TYR A 29 18.46 -29.79 -9.82
CA TYR A 29 18.72 -29.18 -11.12
C TYR A 29 18.45 -30.07 -12.34
N LYS A 30 18.66 -31.39 -12.25
CA LYS A 30 18.41 -32.35 -13.33
C LYS A 30 16.93 -32.46 -13.74
N TRP A 31 16.03 -32.05 -12.86
CA TRP A 31 14.58 -32.14 -13.05
C TRP A 31 13.91 -30.78 -13.26
N LEU A 32 14.67 -29.68 -13.11
CA LEU A 32 14.13 -28.32 -13.22
C LEU A 32 13.38 -28.14 -14.54
N PHE A 33 14.05 -28.37 -15.66
CA PHE A 33 13.44 -28.15 -16.98
C PHE A 33 12.24 -29.07 -17.23
N LYS A 34 12.38 -30.36 -16.91
CA LYS A 34 11.32 -31.35 -17.16
C LYS A 34 10.01 -31.05 -16.41
N GLY A 35 10.08 -30.35 -15.32
CA GLY A 35 8.91 -30.02 -14.50
C GLY A 35 8.20 -28.75 -14.88
N ILE A 36 8.88 -27.77 -15.53
CA ILE A 36 8.26 -26.47 -15.82
C ILE A 36 7.14 -26.54 -16.85
N GLU A 37 7.19 -27.48 -17.81
CA GLU A 37 6.11 -27.69 -18.80
C GLU A 37 4.75 -28.02 -18.16
N LYS A 38 4.76 -28.53 -16.91
CA LYS A 38 3.56 -28.94 -16.16
C LYS A 38 3.10 -27.88 -15.16
N LEU A 39 3.75 -26.73 -15.12
CA LEU A 39 3.36 -25.65 -14.23
C LEU A 39 2.14 -24.93 -14.81
N PRO A 40 1.11 -24.61 -13.99
CA PRO A 40 -0.08 -23.91 -14.46
C PRO A 40 0.16 -22.45 -14.85
N ILE A 41 1.17 -21.82 -14.27
CA ILE A 41 1.53 -20.41 -14.53
C ILE A 41 2.77 -20.37 -15.42
N LEU A 42 2.67 -19.70 -16.57
CA LEU A 42 3.74 -19.47 -17.55
C LEU A 42 4.37 -20.79 -18.11
N PRO A 43 3.60 -21.84 -18.47
CA PRO A 43 4.17 -23.07 -19.03
C PRO A 43 4.91 -22.82 -20.36
N GLU A 44 4.55 -21.77 -21.11
CA GLU A 44 5.18 -21.37 -22.38
C GLU A 44 6.66 -21.00 -22.22
N LEU A 45 7.10 -20.62 -21.04
CA LEU A 45 8.52 -20.31 -20.80
C LEU A 45 9.42 -21.53 -20.97
N ALA A 46 8.89 -22.76 -20.88
CA ALA A 46 9.66 -23.96 -21.19
C ALA A 46 10.16 -23.97 -22.63
N ILE A 47 9.33 -23.55 -23.59
CA ILE A 47 9.69 -23.43 -25.01
C ILE A 47 10.76 -22.35 -25.17
N MET A 48 10.55 -21.18 -24.61
CA MET A 48 11.47 -20.04 -24.73
C MET A 48 12.86 -20.35 -24.12
N ILE A 49 12.90 -21.02 -22.97
CA ILE A 49 14.16 -21.44 -22.31
C ILE A 49 14.88 -22.50 -23.17
N ASN A 50 14.14 -23.43 -23.77
CA ASN A 50 14.72 -24.42 -24.68
C ASN A 50 15.28 -23.76 -25.96
N ASP A 51 14.57 -22.79 -26.51
CA ASP A 51 15.03 -22.03 -27.70
C ASP A 51 16.26 -21.20 -27.35
N LEU A 52 16.27 -20.51 -26.22
CA LEU A 52 17.44 -19.74 -25.74
C LEU A 52 18.69 -20.62 -25.63
N ALA A 53 18.55 -21.87 -25.16
CA ALA A 53 19.65 -22.81 -25.05
C ALA A 53 20.24 -23.22 -26.40
N ARG A 54 19.48 -23.14 -27.49
CA ARG A 54 19.85 -23.58 -28.84
C ARG A 54 20.28 -22.44 -29.76
N LEU A 55 19.97 -21.20 -29.43
CA LEU A 55 20.36 -20.05 -30.23
C LEU A 55 21.89 -19.92 -30.33
N PRO A 56 22.43 -19.60 -31.54
CA PRO A 56 23.86 -19.39 -31.71
C PRO A 56 24.33 -18.10 -31.02
N ASP A 57 25.62 -18.00 -30.73
CA ASP A 57 26.23 -16.74 -30.27
C ASP A 57 26.40 -15.79 -31.47
N GLN A 58 25.91 -14.58 -31.33
CA GLN A 58 25.94 -13.53 -32.37
C GLN A 58 26.92 -12.40 -31.96
N ARG A 59 28.21 -12.70 -31.85
CA ARG A 59 29.23 -11.77 -31.35
C ARG A 59 29.35 -10.50 -32.19
N GLU A 60 29.21 -10.61 -33.52
CA GLU A 60 29.27 -9.52 -34.46
C GLU A 60 28.21 -8.43 -34.21
N MET A 61 27.06 -8.78 -33.63
CA MET A 61 26.00 -7.83 -33.30
C MET A 61 26.34 -6.90 -32.12
N TRP A 62 27.49 -7.15 -31.46
CA TRP A 62 27.96 -6.35 -30.34
C TRP A 62 29.16 -5.45 -30.68
N ASN A 63 29.75 -5.57 -31.85
CA ASN A 63 30.96 -4.84 -32.21
C ASN A 63 30.77 -3.33 -32.27
N GLU A 64 29.59 -2.86 -32.72
CA GLU A 64 29.25 -1.45 -32.83
C GLU A 64 28.15 -1.01 -31.82
N TYR A 65 27.71 -1.92 -30.97
CA TYR A 65 26.67 -1.65 -29.99
C TYR A 65 27.23 -0.84 -28.81
N GLN A 66 26.69 0.36 -28.61
CA GLN A 66 26.95 1.15 -27.43
C GLN A 66 26.07 0.65 -26.28
N TYR A 67 26.67 0.05 -25.29
CA TYR A 67 25.93 -0.44 -24.11
C TYR A 67 25.22 0.70 -23.41
N ASN A 68 23.94 0.49 -23.16
CA ASN A 68 23.11 1.35 -22.35
C ASN A 68 22.26 0.45 -21.42
N ASN A 69 22.26 0.75 -20.12
CA ASN A 69 21.51 -0.01 -19.11
C ASN A 69 19.97 0.13 -19.22
N THR A 70 19.47 0.97 -20.12
CA THR A 70 18.05 1.19 -20.38
C THR A 70 17.55 0.64 -21.71
N SER A 71 18.44 0.05 -22.52
CA SER A 71 18.10 -0.49 -23.83
C SER A 71 18.65 -1.89 -24.05
N VAL A 72 17.98 -2.65 -24.89
CA VAL A 72 18.35 -4.02 -25.28
C VAL A 72 18.92 -4.01 -26.69
N ASN A 73 19.94 -4.82 -26.94
CA ASN A 73 20.41 -5.05 -28.29
C ASN A 73 19.43 -5.95 -29.05
N GLU A 74 18.51 -5.34 -29.78
CA GLU A 74 17.46 -6.05 -30.52
C GLU A 74 18.01 -6.89 -31.71
N ASN A 75 19.28 -6.70 -32.10
CA ASN A 75 19.93 -7.48 -33.14
C ASN A 75 20.47 -8.83 -32.64
N ASP A 76 20.61 -9.02 -31.30
CA ASP A 76 20.98 -10.30 -30.72
C ASP A 76 19.73 -11.08 -30.29
N GLN A 77 19.46 -12.19 -30.95
CA GLN A 77 18.30 -13.04 -30.68
C GLN A 77 18.27 -13.57 -29.22
N LYS A 78 19.43 -13.86 -28.63
CA LYS A 78 19.49 -14.28 -27.22
C LYS A 78 19.07 -13.17 -26.28
N ALA A 79 19.53 -11.94 -26.53
CA ALA A 79 19.13 -10.77 -25.75
C ALA A 79 17.62 -10.55 -25.84
N VAL A 80 17.05 -10.63 -27.03
CA VAL A 80 15.59 -10.50 -27.24
C VAL A 80 14.80 -11.55 -26.46
N VAL A 81 15.21 -12.82 -26.52
CA VAL A 81 14.51 -13.91 -25.80
C VAL A 81 14.64 -13.75 -24.29
N ILE A 82 15.81 -13.35 -23.77
CA ILE A 82 16.02 -13.07 -22.35
C ILE A 82 15.05 -11.99 -21.86
N GLU A 83 14.93 -10.89 -22.59
CA GLU A 83 14.01 -9.78 -22.23
C GLU A 83 12.54 -10.18 -22.34
N GLN A 84 12.18 -11.02 -23.30
CA GLN A 84 10.81 -11.55 -23.40
C GLN A 84 10.47 -12.42 -22.17
N ILE A 85 11.38 -13.29 -21.76
CA ILE A 85 11.23 -14.11 -20.53
C ILE A 85 11.08 -13.18 -19.31
N ALA A 86 11.96 -12.16 -19.19
CA ALA A 86 11.91 -11.21 -18.10
C ALA A 86 10.58 -10.46 -18.04
N ARG A 87 10.03 -10.00 -19.17
CA ARG A 87 8.72 -9.32 -19.24
C ARG A 87 7.57 -10.23 -18.79
N LEU A 88 7.58 -11.49 -19.19
CA LEU A 88 6.55 -12.44 -18.76
C LEU A 88 6.60 -12.66 -17.25
N ILE A 89 7.80 -12.79 -16.67
CA ILE A 89 7.99 -12.87 -15.22
C ILE A 89 7.50 -11.59 -14.52
N ILE A 90 7.86 -10.41 -15.02
CA ILE A 90 7.40 -9.11 -14.47
C ILE A 90 5.87 -9.03 -14.50
N ASN A 91 5.24 -9.40 -15.62
CA ASN A 91 3.79 -9.37 -15.72
C ASN A 91 3.12 -10.31 -14.73
N GLU A 92 3.69 -11.48 -14.50
CA GLU A 92 3.20 -12.42 -13.51
C GLU A 92 3.41 -11.92 -12.08
N LEU A 93 4.56 -11.32 -11.76
CA LEU A 93 4.80 -10.67 -10.47
C LEU A 93 3.77 -9.56 -10.20
N LYS A 94 3.37 -8.79 -11.23
CA LYS A 94 2.29 -7.79 -11.15
C LYS A 94 0.92 -8.45 -10.95
N SER A 95 0.63 -9.51 -11.69
CA SER A 95 -0.62 -10.28 -11.58
C SER A 95 -0.81 -10.84 -10.17
N GLN A 96 0.26 -11.34 -9.57
CA GLN A 96 0.26 -11.85 -8.18
C GLN A 96 0.39 -10.75 -7.12
N LYS A 97 0.41 -9.46 -7.53
CA LYS A 97 0.57 -8.30 -6.62
C LYS A 97 1.86 -8.35 -5.78
N ILE A 98 2.90 -9.00 -6.29
CA ILE A 98 4.22 -9.01 -5.65
C ILE A 98 4.92 -7.68 -5.89
N ILE A 99 4.70 -7.06 -7.07
CA ILE A 99 5.17 -5.72 -7.43
C ILE A 99 4.01 -4.87 -7.91
N VAL A 100 3.92 -3.62 -7.47
CA VAL A 100 2.73 -2.76 -7.71
C VAL A 100 3.04 -1.40 -8.34
N SER A 101 4.23 -0.84 -8.16
CA SER A 101 4.45 0.60 -8.35
C SER A 101 5.43 1.03 -9.44
N VAL A 102 6.22 0.14 -10.03
CA VAL A 102 7.23 0.52 -11.03
C VAL A 102 6.81 0.07 -12.42
N ASN A 103 6.89 0.97 -13.42
CA ASN A 103 6.63 0.66 -14.82
C ASN A 103 7.96 0.54 -15.59
N SER A 104 8.77 -0.44 -15.25
CA SER A 104 9.99 -0.81 -15.96
C SER A 104 9.82 -2.15 -16.68
N ASN A 105 10.58 -2.32 -17.77
CA ASN A 105 10.70 -3.60 -18.46
C ASN A 105 11.89 -4.42 -17.97
N PHE A 106 12.69 -3.92 -17.02
CA PHE A 106 13.88 -4.58 -16.49
C PHE A 106 13.60 -5.19 -15.12
N LEU A 107 13.87 -6.47 -14.98
CA LEU A 107 13.69 -7.23 -13.72
C LEU A 107 14.50 -6.64 -12.56
N ASN A 108 15.68 -6.10 -12.86
CA ASN A 108 16.56 -5.52 -11.84
C ASN A 108 15.92 -4.34 -11.10
N ASP A 109 15.05 -3.57 -11.74
CA ASP A 109 14.38 -2.42 -11.14
C ASP A 109 13.38 -2.83 -10.05
N TYR A 110 13.01 -4.10 -10.01
CA TYR A 110 12.06 -4.65 -9.02
C TYR A 110 12.74 -5.39 -7.86
N VAL A 111 14.06 -5.59 -7.92
CA VAL A 111 14.79 -6.38 -6.90
C VAL A 111 14.59 -5.80 -5.50
N SER A 112 14.72 -4.48 -5.35
CA SER A 112 14.55 -3.83 -4.04
C SER A 112 13.15 -4.04 -3.47
N LEU A 113 12.11 -3.89 -4.30
CA LEU A 113 10.71 -4.11 -3.89
C LEU A 113 10.44 -5.56 -3.49
N ILE A 114 11.01 -6.52 -4.25
CA ILE A 114 10.85 -7.95 -3.96
C ILE A 114 11.58 -8.31 -2.67
N MET A 115 12.81 -7.82 -2.48
CA MET A 115 13.59 -8.07 -1.27
C MET A 115 12.95 -7.44 -0.03
N GLU A 116 12.41 -6.26 -0.16
CA GLU A 116 11.66 -5.59 0.89
C GLU A 116 10.43 -6.43 1.30
N LYS A 117 9.66 -6.89 0.33
CA LYS A 117 8.49 -7.75 0.58
C LYS A 117 8.87 -9.13 1.12
N ALA A 118 9.99 -9.71 0.71
CA ALA A 118 10.51 -10.98 1.21
C ALA A 118 10.98 -10.90 2.67
N ASN A 119 11.53 -9.77 3.08
CA ASN A 119 11.98 -9.51 4.45
C ASN A 119 10.91 -8.82 5.31
N TYR A 120 9.71 -8.69 4.79
CA TYR A 120 8.61 -7.95 5.38
C TYR A 120 8.10 -8.60 6.68
N ASN A 121 8.13 -7.82 7.75
CA ASN A 121 7.42 -8.09 8.98
C ASN A 121 6.28 -7.10 9.12
N ARG A 122 5.04 -7.56 8.93
CA ARG A 122 3.84 -6.71 8.98
C ARG A 122 3.74 -5.91 10.29
N GLY A 123 4.11 -6.50 11.42
CA GLY A 123 4.07 -5.82 12.71
C GLY A 123 5.06 -4.66 12.77
N GLU A 124 6.29 -4.89 12.33
CA GLU A 124 7.34 -3.87 12.28
C GLU A 124 7.01 -2.75 11.29
N LEU A 125 6.44 -3.07 10.12
CA LEU A 125 5.99 -2.06 9.17
C LEU A 125 4.88 -1.17 9.75
N ILE A 126 3.88 -1.76 10.42
CA ILE A 126 2.82 -0.98 11.07
C ILE A 126 3.43 -0.06 12.13
N ASP A 127 4.36 -0.57 12.93
CA ASP A 127 5.02 0.22 13.96
C ASP A 127 5.87 1.35 13.36
N GLU A 128 6.58 1.12 12.25
CA GLU A 128 7.30 2.16 11.49
C GLU A 128 6.35 3.26 10.99
N ILE A 129 5.24 2.89 10.36
CA ILE A 129 4.23 3.85 9.88
C ILE A 129 3.71 4.72 11.01
N ILE A 130 3.36 4.11 12.15
CA ILE A 130 2.84 4.85 13.32
C ILE A 130 3.88 5.83 13.87
N HIS A 131 5.16 5.46 13.89
CA HIS A 131 6.24 6.37 14.31
C HIS A 131 6.41 7.54 13.35
N LEU A 132 6.39 7.32 12.03
CA LEU A 132 6.46 8.38 11.03
C LEU A 132 5.28 9.35 11.16
N GLU A 133 4.10 8.83 11.37
CA GLU A 133 2.89 9.61 11.57
C GLU A 133 2.92 10.41 12.86
N PHE A 134 3.36 9.80 13.97
CA PHE A 134 3.48 10.49 15.24
C PHE A 134 4.54 11.60 15.20
N GLU A 135 5.67 11.37 14.53
CA GLU A 135 6.69 12.40 14.32
C GLU A 135 6.12 13.62 13.59
N ALA A 136 5.24 13.41 12.62
CA ALA A 136 4.54 14.48 11.93
C ALA A 136 3.48 15.15 12.83
N PHE A 137 2.73 14.35 13.61
CA PHE A 137 1.73 14.85 14.56
C PHE A 137 2.35 15.69 15.68
N ASP A 138 3.49 15.27 16.21
CA ASP A 138 4.22 15.96 17.26
C ASP A 138 4.68 17.38 16.84
N LYS A 139 4.92 17.56 15.53
CA LYS A 139 5.34 18.85 14.93
C LYS A 139 4.19 19.78 14.58
N VAL A 140 2.93 19.37 14.72
CA VAL A 140 1.78 20.23 14.44
C VAL A 140 1.74 21.39 15.42
N GLN A 141 1.59 22.60 14.88
CA GLN A 141 1.46 23.84 15.65
C GLN A 141 -0.01 24.24 15.71
N ASN A 142 -0.58 24.29 16.91
CA ASN A 142 -1.96 24.72 17.13
C ASN A 142 -2.01 26.16 17.61
N VAL A 143 -3.06 26.91 17.26
CA VAL A 143 -3.26 28.31 17.66
C VAL A 143 -3.26 28.46 19.18
N GLY A 144 -3.76 27.49 19.94
CA GLY A 144 -3.76 27.47 21.40
C GLY A 144 -2.49 26.89 22.04
N GLY A 145 -1.44 26.63 21.26
CA GLY A 145 -0.24 25.92 21.72
C GLY A 145 -0.36 24.39 21.57
N ARG A 146 0.54 23.63 22.20
CA ARG A 146 0.60 22.18 22.10
C ARG A 146 -0.66 21.51 22.66
N ALA A 147 -1.31 20.68 21.86
CA ALA A 147 -2.49 19.94 22.28
C ALA A 147 -2.11 18.77 23.21
N GLU A 148 -2.95 18.49 24.21
CA GLU A 148 -2.70 17.43 25.19
C GLU A 148 -2.54 16.04 24.55
N CYS A 149 -3.29 15.75 23.48
CA CYS A 149 -3.20 14.49 22.75
C CYS A 149 -1.82 14.26 22.09
N GLN A 150 -1.05 15.31 21.81
CA GLN A 150 0.33 15.19 21.31
C GLN A 150 1.30 14.64 22.38
N ASN A 151 0.89 14.61 23.65
CA ASN A 151 1.68 14.03 24.74
C ASN A 151 1.26 12.60 25.09
N ASN A 152 0.27 12.05 24.40
CA ASN A 152 -0.31 10.73 24.68
C ASN A 152 0.06 9.69 23.62
N TRP A 153 1.36 9.35 23.52
CA TRP A 153 1.86 8.32 22.63
C TRP A 153 1.12 6.98 22.75
N PRO A 154 0.86 6.42 23.97
CA PRO A 154 0.20 5.12 24.08
C PRO A 154 -1.19 5.12 23.43
N TYR A 155 -1.96 6.19 23.60
CA TYR A 155 -3.28 6.32 23.01
C TYR A 155 -3.20 6.50 21.49
N PHE A 156 -2.30 7.35 21.00
CA PHE A 156 -2.05 7.52 19.56
C PHE A 156 -1.67 6.18 18.91
N TYR A 157 -0.71 5.47 19.50
CA TYR A 157 -0.27 4.17 19.02
C TYR A 157 -1.42 3.16 18.95
N LEU A 158 -2.21 3.06 20.03
CA LEU A 158 -3.36 2.16 20.10
C LEU A 158 -4.34 2.43 18.94
N MET A 159 -4.73 3.69 18.76
CA MET A 159 -5.71 4.08 17.73
C MET A 159 -5.20 3.82 16.32
N ARG A 160 -3.97 4.20 16.03
CA ARG A 160 -3.39 4.00 14.69
C ARG A 160 -3.10 2.52 14.39
N LYS A 161 -2.61 1.77 15.38
CA LYS A 161 -2.41 0.32 15.23
C LYS A 161 -3.70 -0.40 14.95
N SER A 162 -4.77 -0.08 15.65
CA SER A 162 -6.11 -0.65 15.42
C SER A 162 -6.59 -0.45 13.99
N GLN A 163 -6.35 0.72 13.42
CA GLN A 163 -6.69 1.05 12.03
C GLN A 163 -5.79 0.30 11.04
N TYR A 164 -4.47 0.36 11.18
CA TYR A 164 -3.54 -0.27 10.24
C TYR A 164 -3.60 -1.80 10.24
N LEU A 165 -4.03 -2.42 11.34
CA LEU A 165 -4.30 -3.86 11.37
C LEU A 165 -5.41 -4.31 10.41
N THR A 166 -6.32 -3.42 10.00
CA THR A 166 -7.38 -3.71 9.02
C THR A 166 -6.89 -3.59 7.57
N TRP A 167 -5.79 -2.89 7.32
CA TRP A 167 -5.32 -2.55 5.98
C TRP A 167 -4.66 -3.74 5.27
N THR A 168 -4.63 -3.72 3.93
CA THR A 168 -3.84 -4.68 3.16
C THR A 168 -2.35 -4.35 3.21
N ASP A 169 -1.49 -5.34 2.92
CA ASP A 169 -0.04 -5.12 2.91
C ASP A 169 0.39 -4.08 1.87
N ASP A 170 -0.25 -4.10 0.69
CA ASP A 170 0.02 -3.14 -0.37
C ASP A 170 -0.34 -1.70 0.06
N MET A 171 -1.42 -1.51 0.81
CA MET A 171 -1.79 -0.21 1.37
C MET A 171 -0.80 0.24 2.44
N LEU A 172 -0.34 -0.66 3.30
CA LEU A 172 0.66 -0.36 4.33
C LEU A 172 1.99 0.07 3.71
N LEU A 173 2.48 -0.62 2.68
CA LEU A 173 3.68 -0.23 1.94
C LEU A 173 3.49 1.14 1.27
N CYS A 174 2.35 1.36 0.62
CA CYS A 174 2.06 2.61 -0.08
C CYS A 174 1.99 3.82 0.88
N ILE A 175 1.35 3.68 2.04
CA ILE A 175 1.28 4.78 3.03
C ILE A 175 2.65 5.05 3.67
N ARG A 176 3.46 4.02 3.99
CA ARG A 176 4.82 4.22 4.47
C ARG A 176 5.63 5.05 3.49
N ASP A 177 5.63 4.68 2.21
CA ASP A 177 6.37 5.39 1.18
C ASP A 177 5.88 6.84 1.04
N LEU A 178 4.57 7.06 1.13
CA LEU A 178 3.98 8.39 1.13
C LEU A 178 4.46 9.24 2.32
N TRP A 179 4.56 8.67 3.53
CA TRP A 179 5.11 9.36 4.70
C TRP A 179 6.59 9.72 4.51
N LEU A 180 7.40 8.80 4.01
CA LEU A 180 8.83 9.02 3.75
C LEU A 180 9.04 10.11 2.69
N GLU A 181 8.29 10.07 1.59
CA GLU A 181 8.36 11.06 0.52
C GLU A 181 7.99 12.47 1.03
N ASN A 182 6.88 12.60 1.77
CA ASN A 182 6.45 13.89 2.31
C ASN A 182 7.43 14.43 3.36
N ARG A 183 7.99 13.55 4.20
CA ARG A 183 9.05 13.91 5.15
C ARG A 183 10.28 14.49 4.43
N GLN A 184 10.71 13.86 3.31
CA GLN A 184 11.83 14.37 2.50
C GLN A 184 11.53 15.74 1.88
N LYS A 185 10.28 15.99 1.47
CA LYS A 185 9.81 17.28 0.93
C LYS A 185 9.59 18.34 2.02
N GLY A 186 9.69 17.99 3.29
CA GLY A 186 9.34 18.88 4.40
C GLY A 186 7.85 19.16 4.51
N TRP A 187 7.00 18.33 3.89
CA TRP A 187 5.54 18.47 3.93
C TRP A 187 4.94 17.66 5.07
N ASN A 188 4.09 18.30 5.89
CA ASN A 188 3.43 17.66 7.01
C ASN A 188 1.97 17.33 6.68
N MET A 189 1.70 16.05 6.40
CA MET A 189 0.36 15.55 6.05
C MET A 189 -0.66 15.74 7.19
N ILE A 190 -0.24 15.74 8.45
CA ILE A 190 -1.15 15.96 9.58
C ILE A 190 -1.57 17.43 9.64
N THR A 191 -0.65 18.36 9.39
CA THR A 191 -1.00 19.79 9.27
C THR A 191 -1.97 20.01 8.10
N GLU A 192 -1.72 19.38 6.95
CA GLU A 192 -2.64 19.42 5.81
C GLU A 192 -4.02 18.87 6.19
N LYS A 193 -4.08 17.70 6.82
CA LYS A 193 -5.31 17.07 7.29
C LYS A 193 -6.14 18.03 8.15
N TYR A 194 -5.54 18.60 9.19
CA TYR A 194 -6.23 19.53 10.07
C TYR A 194 -6.66 20.81 9.35
N GLY A 195 -5.81 21.33 8.46
CA GLY A 195 -6.18 22.47 7.63
C GLY A 195 -7.39 22.18 6.73
N ARG A 196 -7.45 20.98 6.12
CA ARG A 196 -8.61 20.57 5.29
C ARG A 196 -9.89 20.36 6.11
N MET A 197 -9.78 19.95 7.36
CA MET A 197 -10.93 19.84 8.26
C MET A 197 -11.58 21.20 8.54
N MET A 198 -10.82 22.30 8.45
CA MET A 198 -11.33 23.66 8.61
C MET A 198 -12.33 24.05 7.51
N GLU A 199 -12.42 23.31 6.38
CA GLU A 199 -13.46 23.51 5.38
C GLU A 199 -14.86 23.39 6.00
N SER A 200 -15.04 22.51 7.00
CA SER A 200 -16.29 22.34 7.75
C SER A 200 -16.32 23.17 9.03
N THR A 201 -15.22 23.20 9.80
CA THR A 201 -15.22 23.78 11.16
C THR A 201 -14.97 25.28 11.20
N SER A 202 -14.26 25.86 10.20
CA SER A 202 -13.90 27.28 10.11
C SER A 202 -13.79 27.73 8.65
N PRO A 203 -14.91 27.77 7.88
CA PRO A 203 -14.88 27.97 6.42
C PRO A 203 -14.22 29.26 5.96
N GLU A 204 -14.36 30.35 6.71
CA GLU A 204 -13.75 31.66 6.34
C GLU A 204 -12.23 31.61 6.47
N GLU A 205 -11.71 31.00 7.52
CA GLU A 205 -10.25 30.84 7.69
C GLU A 205 -9.68 29.85 6.68
N TYR A 206 -10.45 28.80 6.35
CA TYR A 206 -10.06 27.81 5.35
C TYR A 206 -9.80 28.42 3.97
N LYS A 207 -10.61 29.40 3.54
CA LYS A 207 -10.42 30.07 2.24
C LYS A 207 -9.02 30.66 2.09
N GLU A 208 -8.43 31.17 3.18
CA GLU A 208 -7.08 31.70 3.18
C GLU A 208 -6.00 30.62 3.22
N LEU A 209 -6.30 29.46 3.81
CA LEU A 209 -5.35 28.36 3.94
C LEU A 209 -5.36 27.42 2.73
N ALA A 210 -6.50 27.25 2.05
CA ALA A 210 -6.70 26.30 0.96
C ALA A 210 -5.68 26.47 -0.17
N LYS A 211 -5.23 27.70 -0.44
CA LYS A 211 -4.23 28.03 -1.48
C LYS A 211 -2.84 27.44 -1.23
N TYR A 212 -2.55 27.02 0.00
CA TYR A 212 -1.27 26.43 0.37
C TYR A 212 -1.28 24.90 0.28
N PHE A 213 -2.45 24.29 0.14
CA PHE A 213 -2.58 22.83 0.06
C PHE A 213 -2.54 22.34 -1.40
N PRO A 214 -2.06 21.11 -1.65
CA PRO A 214 -2.14 20.50 -2.96
C PRO A 214 -3.57 20.51 -3.49
N GLU A 215 -3.77 20.97 -4.72
CA GLU A 215 -5.08 20.96 -5.36
C GLU A 215 -5.57 19.52 -5.55
N LYS A 216 -6.85 19.28 -5.28
CA LYS A 216 -7.50 17.99 -5.48
C LYS A 216 -8.56 18.09 -6.56
N SER A 217 -8.50 17.18 -7.51
CA SER A 217 -9.46 17.13 -8.62
C SER A 217 -10.89 16.89 -8.11
N ASP A 218 -11.89 17.32 -8.88
CA ASP A 218 -13.30 17.03 -8.57
C ASP A 218 -13.55 15.53 -8.49
N LYS A 219 -12.85 14.73 -9.30
CA LYS A 219 -12.91 13.27 -9.24
C LYS A 219 -12.41 12.75 -7.90
N THR A 220 -11.27 13.25 -7.41
CA THR A 220 -10.71 12.89 -6.09
C THR A 220 -11.67 13.23 -4.97
N ARG A 221 -12.25 14.45 -5.00
CA ARG A 221 -13.25 14.89 -4.00
C ARG A 221 -14.52 14.02 -4.03
N ALA A 222 -15.01 13.63 -5.21
CA ALA A 222 -16.15 12.75 -5.37
C ALA A 222 -15.88 11.35 -4.79
N ILE A 223 -14.70 10.76 -5.03
CA ILE A 223 -14.30 9.48 -4.44
C ILE A 223 -14.25 9.57 -2.92
N VAL A 224 -13.64 10.63 -2.37
CA VAL A 224 -13.58 10.85 -0.91
C VAL A 224 -14.97 10.97 -0.31
N ALA A 225 -15.89 11.69 -0.96
CA ALA A 225 -17.28 11.83 -0.49
C ALA A 225 -18.01 10.47 -0.46
N GLN A 226 -17.90 9.65 -1.50
CA GLN A 226 -18.50 8.32 -1.54
C GLN A 226 -17.95 7.37 -0.48
N ILE A 227 -16.62 7.38 -0.28
CA ILE A 227 -15.99 6.59 0.79
C ILE A 227 -16.49 7.04 2.16
N ALA A 228 -16.59 8.36 2.40
CA ALA A 228 -17.07 8.91 3.66
C ALA A 228 -18.52 8.53 3.92
N GLU A 229 -19.40 8.59 2.92
CA GLU A 229 -20.80 8.19 3.02
C GLU A 229 -20.95 6.73 3.50
N ILE A 230 -20.20 5.80 2.89
CA ILE A 230 -20.22 4.38 3.30
C ILE A 230 -19.74 4.22 4.74
N GLN A 231 -18.64 4.89 5.12
CA GLN A 231 -18.08 4.74 6.46
C GLN A 231 -18.89 5.43 7.54
N VAL A 232 -19.56 6.54 7.24
CA VAL A 232 -20.54 7.18 8.12
C VAL A 232 -21.69 6.20 8.42
N GLN A 233 -22.25 5.57 7.38
CA GLN A 233 -23.28 4.56 7.56
C GLN A 233 -22.79 3.39 8.45
N TRP A 234 -21.56 2.94 8.24
CA TRP A 234 -20.96 1.89 9.07
C TRP A 234 -20.78 2.31 10.55
N MET A 235 -20.43 3.57 10.80
CA MET A 235 -20.36 4.10 12.17
C MET A 235 -21.72 4.22 12.81
N GLU A 236 -22.76 4.64 12.07
CA GLU A 236 -24.15 4.67 12.57
C GLU A 236 -24.67 3.27 12.92
N ASP A 237 -24.37 2.29 12.09
CA ASP A 237 -24.77 0.90 12.35
C ASP A 237 -24.00 0.32 13.54
N PHE A 238 -22.71 0.65 13.69
CA PHE A 238 -21.95 0.31 14.88
C PHE A 238 -22.54 0.95 16.14
N ALA A 239 -22.92 2.22 16.08
CA ALA A 239 -23.52 2.93 17.23
C ALA A 239 -24.86 2.34 17.69
N LYS A 240 -25.64 1.78 16.77
CA LYS A 240 -26.89 1.05 17.11
C LYS A 240 -26.59 -0.26 17.84
N GLU A 241 -25.53 -0.98 17.44
CA GLU A 241 -25.15 -2.27 18.02
C GLU A 241 -24.37 -2.12 19.35
N TYR A 242 -23.50 -1.08 19.46
CA TYR A 242 -22.61 -0.81 20.60
C TYR A 242 -22.69 0.65 21.05
N PRO A 243 -23.81 1.08 21.65
CA PRO A 243 -24.06 2.50 21.93
C PRO A 243 -23.11 3.10 22.97
N LYS A 244 -22.64 2.35 23.96
CA LYS A 244 -21.71 2.86 24.97
C LYS A 244 -20.30 3.05 24.40
N LEU A 245 -19.83 2.11 23.60
CA LEU A 245 -18.55 2.27 22.88
C LEU A 245 -18.61 3.46 21.91
N ALA A 246 -19.69 3.60 21.17
CA ALA A 246 -19.88 4.71 20.25
C ALA A 246 -19.94 6.07 20.96
N SER A 247 -20.52 6.14 22.17
CA SER A 247 -20.58 7.38 22.96
C SER A 247 -19.21 7.89 23.43
N GLN A 248 -18.18 7.05 23.40
CA GLN A 248 -16.81 7.47 23.70
C GLN A 248 -16.07 8.05 22.49
N ALA A 249 -16.69 7.99 21.31
CA ALA A 249 -16.14 8.49 20.06
C ALA A 249 -16.64 9.91 19.75
N ARG A 250 -16.14 10.49 18.63
CA ARG A 250 -16.61 11.77 18.09
C ARG A 250 -18.04 11.65 17.58
N ASN A 251 -18.74 12.78 17.46
CA ASN A 251 -19.96 12.86 16.66
C ASN A 251 -19.73 12.29 15.27
N ILE A 252 -20.72 11.61 14.69
CA ILE A 252 -20.54 10.86 13.45
C ILE A 252 -20.57 11.80 12.25
N THR A 253 -21.61 12.67 12.14
CA THR A 253 -21.86 13.51 10.97
C THR A 253 -21.37 14.94 11.14
N SER A 254 -21.06 15.61 10.02
CA SER A 254 -20.56 16.97 9.99
C SER A 254 -21.59 18.05 10.33
N GLU A 255 -22.87 17.69 10.52
CA GLU A 255 -23.95 18.64 10.87
C GLU A 255 -23.71 19.36 12.21
N THR A 256 -22.95 18.74 13.10
CA THR A 256 -22.63 19.27 14.44
C THR A 256 -21.23 19.84 14.54
N ASP A 257 -20.50 19.95 13.43
CA ASP A 257 -19.14 20.48 13.41
C ASP A 257 -19.08 21.93 13.92
N SER A 258 -18.05 22.20 14.69
CA SER A 258 -17.73 23.53 15.19
C SER A 258 -16.21 23.69 15.31
N VAL A 259 -15.76 24.89 15.65
CA VAL A 259 -14.33 25.17 15.92
C VAL A 259 -13.76 24.27 17.03
N TYR A 260 -14.62 23.82 17.95
CA TYR A 260 -14.20 23.02 19.12
C TYR A 260 -14.54 21.55 19.03
N ASP A 261 -15.40 21.16 18.08
CA ASP A 261 -15.84 19.77 17.93
C ASP A 261 -15.88 19.38 16.45
N THR A 262 -15.15 18.34 16.11
CA THR A 262 -14.98 17.84 14.74
C THR A 262 -15.52 16.42 14.66
N SER A 263 -16.45 16.18 13.75
CA SER A 263 -17.05 14.89 13.50
C SER A 263 -16.08 13.86 12.94
N TYR A 264 -16.49 12.59 13.02
CA TYR A 264 -15.82 11.49 12.35
C TYR A 264 -15.76 11.70 10.82
N GLU A 265 -16.88 12.16 10.23
CA GLU A 265 -16.98 12.42 8.78
C GLU A 265 -15.94 13.43 8.32
N THR A 266 -15.83 14.58 8.99
CA THR A 266 -14.88 15.65 8.63
C THR A 266 -13.43 15.21 8.86
N TYR A 267 -13.17 14.49 9.95
CA TYR A 267 -11.87 13.92 10.24
C TYR A 267 -11.43 12.93 9.16
N LEU A 268 -12.34 12.03 8.72
CA LEU A 268 -12.11 11.07 7.66
C LEU A 268 -11.85 11.76 6.31
N LYS A 269 -12.70 12.70 5.91
CA LYS A 269 -12.53 13.46 4.66
C LYS A 269 -11.18 14.21 4.63
N GLY A 270 -10.83 14.85 5.75
CA GLY A 270 -9.55 15.54 5.90
C GLY A 270 -8.36 14.59 5.70
N GLU A 271 -8.42 13.38 6.27
CA GLU A 271 -7.37 12.36 6.12
C GLU A 271 -7.27 11.85 4.69
N LEU A 272 -8.38 11.42 4.08
CA LEU A 272 -8.41 10.87 2.73
C LEU A 272 -7.92 11.88 1.67
N LEU A 273 -8.17 13.17 1.88
CA LEU A 273 -7.69 14.23 1.01
C LEU A 273 -6.16 14.44 1.09
N THR A 274 -5.46 13.88 2.07
CA THR A 274 -3.98 13.89 2.11
C THR A 274 -3.36 12.74 1.33
N TYR A 275 -4.14 11.72 0.97
CA TYR A 275 -3.63 10.55 0.28
C TYR A 275 -3.20 10.88 -1.16
N SER A 276 -2.21 10.12 -1.66
CA SER A 276 -1.90 10.09 -3.08
C SER A 276 -3.05 9.44 -3.87
N ASP A 277 -3.14 9.73 -5.16
CA ASP A 277 -4.17 9.11 -6.02
C ASP A 277 -4.08 7.57 -6.01
N THR A 278 -2.85 7.04 -5.93
CA THR A 278 -2.60 5.59 -5.83
C THR A 278 -3.16 5.01 -4.54
N LEU A 279 -2.84 5.60 -3.39
CA LEU A 279 -3.32 5.14 -2.10
C LEU A 279 -4.85 5.30 -1.99
N LEU A 280 -5.40 6.42 -2.44
CA LEU A 280 -6.84 6.65 -2.41
C LEU A 280 -7.60 5.62 -3.26
N LYS A 281 -7.06 5.26 -4.43
CA LYS A 281 -7.63 4.20 -5.27
C LYS A 281 -7.61 2.86 -4.55
N MET A 282 -6.48 2.46 -3.96
CA MET A 282 -6.37 1.23 -3.18
C MET A 282 -7.36 1.21 -2.01
N TYR A 283 -7.49 2.35 -1.32
CA TYR A 283 -8.43 2.49 -0.21
C TYR A 283 -9.89 2.37 -0.67
N ALA A 284 -10.25 2.97 -1.81
CA ALA A 284 -11.58 2.84 -2.39
C ALA A 284 -11.90 1.39 -2.77
N GLU A 285 -10.97 0.68 -3.40
CA GLU A 285 -11.10 -0.74 -3.74
C GLU A 285 -11.27 -1.60 -2.48
N PHE A 286 -10.51 -1.31 -1.43
CA PHE A 286 -10.63 -1.96 -0.12
C PHE A 286 -12.01 -1.74 0.53
N ILE A 287 -12.54 -0.52 0.51
CA ILE A 287 -13.88 -0.21 1.03
C ILE A 287 -14.97 -0.96 0.24
N ILE A 288 -14.87 -1.00 -1.09
CA ILE A 288 -15.81 -1.73 -1.95
C ILE A 288 -15.76 -3.23 -1.65
N ASP A 289 -14.56 -3.79 -1.45
CA ASP A 289 -14.40 -5.20 -1.10
C ASP A 289 -15.03 -5.54 0.24
N LEU A 290 -14.82 -4.73 1.28
CA LEU A 290 -15.49 -4.87 2.57
C LEU A 290 -17.02 -4.77 2.44
N TYR A 291 -17.51 -3.80 1.69
CA TYR A 291 -18.93 -3.61 1.45
C TYR A 291 -19.56 -4.84 0.80
N ASN A 292 -18.93 -5.39 -0.24
CA ASN A 292 -19.38 -6.59 -0.94
C ASN A 292 -19.39 -7.85 -0.05
N ARG A 293 -18.52 -7.90 0.96
CA ARG A 293 -18.47 -8.98 1.96
C ARG A 293 -19.37 -8.75 3.16
N ASN A 294 -20.14 -7.65 3.19
CA ASN A 294 -20.94 -7.21 4.34
C ASN A 294 -20.08 -7.05 5.62
N GLU A 295 -18.86 -6.59 5.49
CA GLU A 295 -17.94 -6.30 6.59
C GLU A 295 -17.96 -4.80 6.88
N ASN A 296 -17.98 -4.42 8.15
CA ASN A 296 -18.01 -3.05 8.63
C ASN A 296 -16.62 -2.64 9.15
N LEU A 297 -15.93 -1.71 8.46
CA LEU A 297 -14.57 -1.27 8.82
C LEU A 297 -14.53 -0.61 10.21
N ALA A 298 -15.55 0.15 10.60
CA ALA A 298 -15.60 0.76 11.92
C ALA A 298 -15.62 -0.32 13.01
N LYS A 299 -16.45 -1.35 12.82
CA LYS A 299 -16.52 -2.51 13.72
C LYS A 299 -15.18 -3.25 13.80
N LEU A 300 -14.53 -3.54 12.67
CA LEU A 300 -13.22 -4.20 12.62
C LEU A 300 -12.14 -3.38 13.35
N THR A 301 -12.12 -2.07 13.14
CA THR A 301 -11.15 -1.18 13.79
C THR A 301 -11.36 -1.12 15.30
N ILE A 302 -12.59 -0.96 15.75
CA ILE A 302 -12.90 -0.88 17.19
C ILE A 302 -12.72 -2.25 17.86
N GLU A 303 -12.96 -3.35 17.15
CA GLU A 303 -12.64 -4.69 17.65
C GLU A 303 -11.14 -4.87 17.88
N ASN A 304 -10.30 -4.38 16.96
CA ASN A 304 -8.85 -4.36 17.18
C ASN A 304 -8.47 -3.51 18.39
N THR A 305 -9.11 -2.35 18.57
CA THR A 305 -8.89 -1.49 19.75
C THR A 305 -9.23 -2.25 21.03
N ALA A 306 -10.38 -2.89 21.11
CA ALA A 306 -10.82 -3.67 22.27
C ALA A 306 -9.85 -4.82 22.56
N LYS A 307 -9.41 -5.57 21.54
CA LYS A 307 -8.42 -6.66 21.68
C LYS A 307 -7.07 -6.16 22.22
N LEU A 308 -6.58 -5.04 21.69
CA LEU A 308 -5.32 -4.43 22.14
C LEU A 308 -5.41 -3.89 23.58
N GLN A 309 -6.61 -3.55 24.06
CA GLN A 309 -6.89 -3.17 25.43
C GLN A 309 -7.14 -4.38 26.36
N GLY A 310 -7.08 -5.61 25.85
CA GLY A 310 -7.23 -6.84 26.63
C GLY A 310 -8.65 -7.38 26.76
N TYR A 311 -9.61 -6.86 25.98
CA TYR A 311 -10.97 -7.40 25.92
C TYR A 311 -11.04 -8.57 24.90
N ASP A 312 -11.72 -9.65 25.26
CA ASP A 312 -11.90 -10.80 24.37
C ASP A 312 -12.88 -10.52 23.21
N SER A 313 -13.76 -9.54 23.35
CA SER A 313 -14.77 -9.18 22.33
C SER A 313 -15.30 -7.76 22.54
N LEU A 314 -15.89 -7.20 21.47
CA LEU A 314 -16.63 -5.92 21.53
C LEU A 314 -17.75 -5.94 22.57
N ARG A 315 -18.45 -7.06 22.73
CA ARG A 315 -19.51 -7.20 23.71
C ARG A 315 -18.99 -7.06 25.14
N LYS A 316 -17.87 -7.68 25.46
CA LYS A 316 -17.24 -7.53 26.78
C LYS A 316 -16.73 -6.10 27.03
N ALA A 317 -16.20 -5.46 26.00
CA ALA A 317 -15.80 -4.06 26.10
C ALA A 317 -17.04 -3.15 26.34
N GLU A 318 -18.13 -3.34 25.59
CA GLU A 318 -19.40 -2.61 25.76
C GLU A 318 -19.99 -2.79 27.16
N GLU A 319 -20.02 -4.03 27.67
CA GLU A 319 -20.55 -4.37 29.02
C GLU A 319 -19.69 -3.78 30.15
N SER A 320 -18.38 -3.53 29.91
CA SER A 320 -17.48 -2.95 30.91
C SER A 320 -17.69 -1.45 31.13
N LEU A 321 -18.31 -0.76 30.17
CA LEU A 321 -18.62 0.66 30.27
C LEU A 321 -19.90 0.89 31.08
N LYS A 322 -19.85 1.91 31.95
CA LYS A 322 -20.98 2.26 32.85
C LYS A 322 -22.10 2.99 32.10
#